data_3c0bb9eb438f33daf5bd1bedd4942c01
#
_entry.id   3c0bb9eb438f33daf5bd1bedd4942c01
#
_cell.length_a   1.000
_cell.length_b   1.000
_cell.length_c   1.000
_cell.angle_alpha   90.00
_cell.angle_beta   90.00
_cell.angle_gamma   90.00
#
_symmetry.space_group_name_H-M   'P 1'
#
loop_
_entity.id
_entity.type
_entity.pdbx_description
1 polymer ?
#
loop_
_entity_poly.entity_id
_entity_poly.type
_entity_poly.pdbx_seq_one_letter_code
_entity_poly.pdbx_strand_id
1 'polypeptide(L)'
;MKTITTFYNSLTLGGKITMWVWGIGSLALFIADLSVWTVILSLIGLFFFFSFAVALRRLHDDEMEKKLRMSLSLDPFKQVLYENLLSGRLLSLDELDQWGQRQEKEQRLLAAIAFEEALLHVKTHPEELLILDQSIEPYLDALALPSKAIYSLPQYEDFLKLLVFRYMKMGRLPSRMDSKRGSGALNLQRNEEVLWSFPNVEYSEERIEREYHSGHRGQSVRIAKGLTLHSGSSRGKVISKTVKKPLATGTVVVTTKSFYFQSATKAIRIPHEKVISYAPQGDSLVVNKDGTSPKPIYFRGLDGYFLRDLIQHVPGYLARKECPLALSPETEQDD
;
A
#
# COMPACT_ATOMS: atom_id res chain seq x y z
N MET A 1 26.59 7.70 22.40
CA MET A 1 26.37 7.76 23.87
C MET A 1 25.14 8.59 24.26
N LYS A 2 24.94 9.81 23.77
CA LYS A 2 23.75 10.64 24.09
C LYS A 2 22.40 9.94 23.87
N THR A 3 22.27 9.12 22.82
CA THR A 3 21.04 8.40 22.46
C THR A 3 20.63 7.32 23.47
N ILE A 4 21.61 6.61 24.06
CA ILE A 4 21.37 5.56 25.04
C ILE A 4 20.92 6.16 26.38
N THR A 5 21.52 7.29 26.77
CA THR A 5 21.18 7.97 28.02
C THR A 5 19.78 8.57 28.00
N THR A 6 19.38 9.15 26.84
CA THR A 6 18.02 9.68 26.65
C THR A 6 16.97 8.57 26.68
N PHE A 7 17.28 7.43 26.07
CA PHE A 7 16.41 6.25 26.07
C PHE A 7 16.22 5.69 27.49
N TYR A 8 17.32 5.49 28.25
CA TYR A 8 17.24 4.99 29.62
C TYR A 8 16.36 5.87 30.51
N ASN A 9 16.44 7.20 30.34
CA ASN A 9 15.65 8.16 31.12
C ASN A 9 14.16 8.14 30.76
N SER A 10 13.80 7.74 29.56
CA SER A 10 12.39 7.64 29.10
C SER A 10 11.68 6.33 29.52
N LEU A 11 12.42 5.33 30.03
CA LEU A 11 11.83 4.06 30.49
C LEU A 11 11.11 4.22 31.82
N THR A 12 9.99 3.51 31.98
CA THR A 12 9.33 3.31 33.28
C THR A 12 10.25 2.58 34.26
N LEU A 13 10.01 2.70 35.55
CA LEU A 13 10.83 2.02 36.58
C LEU A 13 10.96 0.51 36.32
N GLY A 14 9.86 -0.15 35.90
CA GLY A 14 9.87 -1.57 35.54
C GLY A 14 10.78 -1.88 34.35
N GLY A 15 10.73 -1.05 33.31
CA GLY A 15 11.60 -1.19 32.14
C GLY A 15 13.08 -0.99 32.44
N LYS A 16 13.41 -0.07 33.39
CA LYS A 16 14.78 0.14 33.86
C LYS A 16 15.30 -1.08 34.64
N ILE A 17 14.49 -1.64 35.53
CA ILE A 17 14.84 -2.84 36.31
C ILE A 17 15.06 -4.03 35.35
N THR A 18 14.15 -4.26 34.43
CA THR A 18 14.29 -5.36 33.45
C THR A 18 15.59 -5.21 32.64
N MET A 19 15.91 -3.98 32.21
CA MET A 19 17.12 -3.68 31.47
C MET A 19 18.39 -4.00 32.25
N TRP A 20 18.45 -3.66 33.58
CA TRP A 20 19.58 -3.96 34.44
C TRP A 20 19.71 -5.47 34.72
N VAL A 21 18.61 -6.14 34.98
CA VAL A 21 18.61 -7.60 35.26
C VAL A 21 19.15 -8.39 34.08
N TRP A 22 18.69 -8.06 32.85
CA TRP A 22 19.17 -8.72 31.62
C TRP A 22 20.61 -8.34 31.27
N GLY A 23 20.97 -7.06 31.41
CA GLY A 23 22.33 -6.58 31.15
C GLY A 23 23.36 -7.21 32.09
N ILE A 24 23.08 -7.25 33.38
CA ILE A 24 23.94 -7.87 34.39
C ILE A 24 23.96 -9.40 34.22
N GLY A 25 22.80 -10.02 33.94
CA GLY A 25 22.72 -11.46 33.70
C GLY A 25 23.54 -11.90 32.47
N SER A 26 23.49 -11.15 31.38
CA SER A 26 24.31 -11.43 30.18
C SER A 26 25.79 -11.25 30.42
N LEU A 27 26.18 -10.24 31.21
CA LEU A 27 27.58 -10.00 31.55
C LEU A 27 28.13 -11.06 32.51
N ALA A 28 27.32 -11.50 33.48
CA ALA A 28 27.68 -12.57 34.40
C ALA A 28 27.86 -13.91 33.68
N LEU A 29 27.00 -14.26 32.73
CA LEU A 29 27.14 -15.44 31.86
C LEU A 29 28.39 -15.35 30.98
N PHE A 30 28.73 -14.19 30.50
CA PHE A 30 29.94 -13.97 29.70
C PHE A 30 31.24 -14.16 30.46
N ILE A 31 31.23 -13.82 31.76
CA ILE A 31 32.42 -13.95 32.65
C ILE A 31 32.55 -15.37 33.20
N ALA A 32 31.43 -16.10 33.42
CA ALA A 32 31.44 -17.37 34.10
C ALA A 32 31.89 -18.55 33.23
N ASP A 33 31.74 -18.49 31.90
CA ASP A 33 32.12 -19.60 31.02
C ASP A 33 32.48 -19.09 29.60
N LEU A 34 33.74 -19.16 29.25
CA LEU A 34 34.33 -18.72 27.97
C LEU A 34 34.06 -19.74 26.81
N SER A 35 33.10 -20.64 26.95
CA SER A 35 32.73 -21.53 25.86
C SER A 35 32.09 -20.75 24.70
N VAL A 36 32.37 -21.19 23.47
CA VAL A 36 31.83 -20.54 22.24
C VAL A 36 30.29 -20.45 22.28
N TRP A 37 29.63 -21.42 22.91
CA TRP A 37 28.18 -21.48 23.03
C TRP A 37 27.61 -20.41 23.98
N THR A 38 28.30 -20.12 25.08
CA THR A 38 27.84 -19.04 26.00
C THR A 38 28.01 -17.66 25.37
N VAL A 39 29.04 -17.44 24.56
CA VAL A 39 29.21 -16.20 23.80
C VAL A 39 28.07 -16.04 22.78
N ILE A 40 27.74 -17.09 22.03
CA ILE A 40 26.65 -17.08 21.05
C ILE A 40 25.30 -16.80 21.74
N LEU A 41 24.98 -17.48 22.82
CA LEU A 41 23.74 -17.29 23.57
C LEU A 41 23.65 -15.88 24.18
N SER A 42 24.76 -15.31 24.67
CA SER A 42 24.81 -13.94 25.17
C SER A 42 24.58 -12.91 24.04
N LEU A 43 25.14 -13.12 22.86
CA LEU A 43 24.92 -12.26 21.68
C LEU A 43 23.46 -12.33 21.20
N ILE A 44 22.88 -13.52 21.18
CA ILE A 44 21.46 -13.73 20.85
C ILE A 44 20.58 -13.02 21.89
N GLY A 45 20.87 -13.16 23.17
CA GLY A 45 20.17 -12.48 24.26
C GLY A 45 20.23 -10.96 24.15
N LEU A 46 21.42 -10.42 23.84
CA LEU A 46 21.61 -9.00 23.58
C LEU A 46 20.82 -8.50 22.36
N PHE A 47 20.80 -9.27 21.29
CA PHE A 47 20.02 -8.94 20.10
C PHE A 47 18.51 -8.89 20.38
N PHE A 48 17.97 -9.90 21.06
CA PHE A 48 16.55 -9.91 21.46
C PHE A 48 16.23 -8.76 22.42
N PHE A 49 17.12 -8.48 23.38
CA PHE A 49 16.96 -7.36 24.29
C PHE A 49 16.93 -6.01 23.56
N PHE A 50 17.86 -5.79 22.62
CA PHE A 50 17.91 -4.56 21.84
C PHE A 50 16.67 -4.42 20.95
N SER A 51 16.23 -5.50 20.31
CA SER A 51 15.03 -5.53 19.48
C SER A 51 13.77 -5.23 20.31
N PHE A 52 13.66 -5.80 21.50
CA PHE A 52 12.55 -5.54 22.43
C PHE A 52 12.56 -4.09 22.93
N ALA A 53 13.72 -3.56 23.29
CA ALA A 53 13.84 -2.17 23.71
C ALA A 53 13.45 -1.18 22.59
N VAL A 54 13.81 -1.46 21.35
CA VAL A 54 13.39 -0.68 20.19
C VAL A 54 11.88 -0.76 19.97
N ALA A 55 11.29 -1.96 20.12
CA ALA A 55 9.85 -2.15 20.00
C ALA A 55 9.07 -1.39 21.09
N LEU A 56 9.50 -1.46 22.34
CA LEU A 56 8.90 -0.70 23.44
C LEU A 56 8.98 0.80 23.23
N ARG A 57 10.11 1.29 22.70
CA ARG A 57 10.25 2.71 22.37
C ARG A 57 9.27 3.13 21.30
N ARG A 58 9.11 2.35 20.22
CA ARG A 58 8.13 2.64 19.16
C ARG A 58 6.72 2.72 19.72
N LEU A 59 6.32 1.76 20.54
CA LEU A 59 5.00 1.76 21.18
C LEU A 59 4.77 3.00 22.05
N HIS A 60 5.79 3.44 22.79
CA HIS A 60 5.70 4.66 23.61
C HIS A 60 5.61 5.92 22.75
N ASP A 61 6.43 6.02 21.69
CA ASP A 61 6.43 7.14 20.77
C ASP A 61 5.08 7.23 20.02
N ASP A 62 4.51 6.10 19.61
CA ASP A 62 3.19 6.01 18.96
C ASP A 62 2.06 6.46 19.91
N GLU A 63 2.12 6.07 21.18
CA GLU A 63 1.12 6.45 22.19
C GLU A 63 1.19 7.94 22.51
N MET A 64 2.39 8.50 22.61
CA MET A 64 2.60 9.94 22.81
C MET A 64 2.14 10.75 21.59
N GLU A 65 2.39 10.27 20.38
CA GLU A 65 1.92 10.90 19.17
C GLU A 65 0.38 10.89 19.09
N LYS A 66 -0.25 9.78 19.46
CA LYS A 66 -1.70 9.66 19.51
C LYS A 66 -2.34 10.64 20.49
N LYS A 67 -1.74 10.82 21.68
CA LYS A 67 -2.19 11.81 22.67
C LYS A 67 -2.03 13.24 22.16
N LEU A 68 -0.90 13.55 21.55
CA LEU A 68 -0.64 14.86 20.95
C LEU A 68 -1.62 15.13 19.81
N ARG A 69 -1.85 14.17 18.92
CA ARG A 69 -2.83 14.29 17.82
C ARG A 69 -4.25 14.55 18.35
N MET A 70 -4.63 13.88 19.43
CA MET A 70 -5.94 14.10 20.07
C MET A 70 -6.07 15.50 20.67
N SER A 71 -5.02 16.04 21.30
CA SER A 71 -5.03 17.42 21.80
C SER A 71 -5.07 18.46 20.69
N LEU A 72 -4.32 18.24 19.60
CA LEU A 72 -4.26 19.12 18.45
C LEU A 72 -5.54 19.10 17.60
N SER A 73 -6.31 18.01 17.64
CA SER A 73 -7.62 17.95 16.96
C SER A 73 -8.63 18.95 17.52
N LEU A 74 -8.45 19.38 18.76
CA LEU A 74 -9.27 20.39 19.44
C LEU A 74 -8.67 21.81 19.33
N ASP A 75 -7.50 21.96 18.71
CA ASP A 75 -6.85 23.27 18.58
C ASP A 75 -7.61 24.17 17.60
N PRO A 76 -8.00 25.39 18.01
CA PRO A 76 -8.74 26.31 17.15
C PRO A 76 -7.95 26.71 15.90
N PHE A 77 -6.63 26.70 15.94
CA PHE A 77 -5.79 27.01 14.79
C PHE A 77 -5.93 25.97 13.66
N LYS A 78 -6.30 24.74 13.98
CA LYS A 78 -6.64 23.70 13.00
C LYS A 78 -7.77 24.17 12.08
N GLN A 79 -8.79 24.82 12.62
CA GLN A 79 -9.90 25.34 11.82
C GLN A 79 -9.44 26.41 10.83
N VAL A 80 -8.53 27.29 11.24
CA VAL A 80 -7.91 28.28 10.34
C VAL A 80 -7.19 27.62 9.18
N LEU A 81 -6.38 26.58 9.46
CA LEU A 81 -5.65 25.83 8.45
C LEU A 81 -6.60 25.12 7.48
N TYR A 82 -7.66 24.50 7.99
CA TYR A 82 -8.69 23.83 7.21
C TYR A 82 -9.41 24.79 6.26
N GLU A 83 -9.87 25.95 6.77
CA GLU A 83 -10.56 26.97 5.97
C GLU A 83 -9.64 27.54 4.87
N ASN A 84 -8.36 27.75 5.18
CA ASN A 84 -7.39 28.23 4.20
C ASN A 84 -7.15 27.21 3.08
N LEU A 85 -7.09 25.91 3.40
CA LEU A 85 -6.96 24.85 2.40
C LEU A 85 -8.18 24.82 1.44
N LEU A 86 -9.40 24.95 1.95
CA LEU A 86 -10.62 24.89 1.15
C LEU A 86 -10.91 26.19 0.39
N SER A 87 -10.56 27.35 0.96
CA SER A 87 -10.77 28.64 0.29
C SER A 87 -9.64 29.05 -0.65
N GLY A 88 -8.49 28.38 -0.58
CA GLY A 88 -7.27 28.81 -1.28
C GLY A 88 -6.65 30.10 -0.74
N ARG A 89 -7.11 30.57 0.43
CA ARG A 89 -6.59 31.77 1.08
C ARG A 89 -5.23 31.48 1.72
N LEU A 90 -4.27 32.36 1.58
CA LEU A 90 -3.04 32.31 2.34
C LEU A 90 -3.27 32.82 3.77
N LEU A 91 -2.43 32.34 4.70
CA LEU A 91 -2.42 32.77 6.09
C LEU A 91 -2.05 34.26 6.18
N SER A 92 -2.70 34.99 7.11
CA SER A 92 -2.33 36.35 7.47
C SER A 92 -1.00 36.39 8.25
N LEU A 93 -0.38 37.55 8.38
CA LEU A 93 0.87 37.71 9.13
C LEU A 93 0.72 37.28 10.60
N ASP A 94 -0.40 37.62 11.23
CA ASP A 94 -0.68 37.26 12.64
C ASP A 94 -0.85 35.72 12.79
N GLU A 95 -1.47 35.08 11.81
CA GLU A 95 -1.61 33.61 11.76
C GLU A 95 -0.25 32.93 11.55
N LEU A 96 0.62 33.51 10.71
CA LEU A 96 1.99 32.99 10.49
C LEU A 96 2.87 33.16 11.74
N ASP A 97 2.73 34.26 12.49
CA ASP A 97 3.44 34.44 13.76
C ASP A 97 3.01 33.42 14.81
N GLN A 98 1.72 33.15 14.93
CA GLN A 98 1.20 32.10 15.81
C GLN A 98 1.68 30.71 15.38
N TRP A 99 1.79 30.47 14.07
CA TRP A 99 2.33 29.24 13.51
C TRP A 99 3.81 29.07 13.87
N GLY A 100 4.61 30.10 13.70
CA GLY A 100 6.06 30.10 13.98
C GLY A 100 6.41 29.82 15.45
N GLN A 101 5.51 30.10 16.39
CA GLN A 101 5.69 29.83 17.82
C GLN A 101 5.53 28.34 18.20
N ARG A 102 5.01 27.51 17.29
CA ARG A 102 4.77 26.07 17.56
C ARG A 102 6.01 25.21 17.28
N GLN A 103 6.08 24.07 17.96
CA GLN A 103 7.13 23.10 17.68
C GLN A 103 6.91 22.42 16.31
N GLU A 104 7.99 22.09 15.62
CA GLU A 104 7.95 21.48 14.27
C GLU A 104 7.07 20.21 14.22
N LYS A 105 7.09 19.42 15.27
CA LYS A 105 6.24 18.21 15.36
C LYS A 105 4.75 18.56 15.41
N GLU A 106 4.39 19.59 16.18
CA GLU A 106 3.00 20.07 16.28
C GLU A 106 2.54 20.67 14.96
N GLN A 107 3.39 21.46 14.31
CA GLN A 107 3.12 22.04 13.00
C GLN A 107 2.78 20.96 11.96
N ARG A 108 3.60 19.92 11.86
CA ARG A 108 3.35 18.81 10.92
C ARG A 108 2.05 18.08 11.21
N LEU A 109 1.76 17.80 12.48
CA LEU A 109 0.54 17.10 12.87
C LEU A 109 -0.72 17.95 12.63
N LEU A 110 -0.68 19.26 12.94
CA LEU A 110 -1.79 20.17 12.67
C LEU A 110 -2.10 20.28 11.18
N ALA A 111 -1.06 20.42 10.34
CA ALA A 111 -1.23 20.46 8.89
C ALA A 111 -1.81 19.15 8.35
N ALA A 112 -1.37 18.01 8.89
CA ALA A 112 -1.91 16.70 8.52
C ALA A 112 -3.38 16.56 8.91
N ILE A 113 -3.76 16.96 10.13
CA ILE A 113 -5.16 16.88 10.61
C ILE A 113 -6.06 17.80 9.79
N ALA A 114 -5.62 19.04 9.51
CA ALA A 114 -6.38 19.97 8.68
C ALA A 114 -6.60 19.44 7.25
N PHE A 115 -5.57 18.84 6.66
CA PHE A 115 -5.70 18.20 5.34
C PHE A 115 -6.65 17.01 5.35
N GLU A 116 -6.61 16.16 6.38
CA GLU A 116 -7.53 15.02 6.51
C GLU A 116 -8.99 15.47 6.63
N GLU A 117 -9.26 16.53 7.39
CA GLU A 117 -10.60 17.12 7.50
C GLU A 117 -11.05 17.76 6.18
N ALA A 118 -10.15 18.49 5.49
CA ALA A 118 -10.44 19.03 4.17
C ALA A 118 -10.74 17.93 3.16
N LEU A 119 -10.01 16.82 3.20
CA LEU A 119 -10.28 15.66 2.35
C LEU A 119 -11.64 15.01 2.66
N LEU A 120 -12.03 14.92 3.92
CA LEU A 120 -13.36 14.43 4.29
C LEU A 120 -14.46 15.34 3.76
N HIS A 121 -14.24 16.65 3.82
CA HIS A 121 -15.17 17.65 3.30
C HIS A 121 -15.35 17.51 1.79
N VAL A 122 -14.27 17.44 1.01
CA VAL A 122 -14.34 17.33 -0.46
C VAL A 122 -14.89 16.00 -0.95
N LYS A 123 -14.93 14.95 -0.11
CA LYS A 123 -15.65 13.72 -0.42
C LYS A 123 -17.16 13.92 -0.51
N THR A 124 -17.70 14.89 0.24
CA THR A 124 -19.11 15.28 0.22
C THR A 124 -19.38 16.49 -0.68
N HIS A 125 -18.35 17.31 -0.97
CA HIS A 125 -18.40 18.52 -1.80
C HIS A 125 -17.34 18.40 -2.92
N PRO A 126 -17.56 17.56 -3.91
CA PRO A 126 -16.53 17.25 -4.95
C PRO A 126 -16.20 18.45 -5.84
N GLU A 127 -16.99 19.49 -5.87
CA GLU A 127 -16.73 20.77 -6.54
C GLU A 127 -15.49 21.48 -5.98
N GLU A 128 -15.22 21.36 -4.69
CA GLU A 128 -14.09 22.02 -4.03
C GLU A 128 -12.77 21.25 -4.16
N LEU A 129 -12.80 20.06 -4.72
CA LEU A 129 -11.60 19.21 -4.87
C LEU A 129 -10.47 19.88 -5.67
N LEU A 130 -10.83 20.69 -6.67
CA LEU A 130 -9.84 21.42 -7.48
C LEU A 130 -9.23 22.58 -6.72
N ILE A 131 -10.01 23.23 -5.85
CA ILE A 131 -9.49 24.29 -4.98
C ILE A 131 -8.49 23.69 -4.01
N LEU A 132 -8.83 22.57 -3.37
CA LEU A 132 -7.92 21.86 -2.48
C LEU A 132 -6.62 21.45 -3.20
N ASP A 133 -6.70 20.94 -4.44
CA ASP A 133 -5.51 20.58 -5.23
C ASP A 133 -4.59 21.78 -5.48
N GLN A 134 -5.16 22.92 -5.84
CA GLN A 134 -4.40 24.15 -6.12
C GLN A 134 -3.83 24.78 -4.86
N SER A 135 -4.49 24.59 -3.70
CA SER A 135 -4.09 25.21 -2.43
C SER A 135 -2.97 24.49 -1.72
N ILE A 136 -2.76 23.18 -1.92
CA ILE A 136 -1.79 22.37 -1.17
C ILE A 136 -0.35 22.91 -1.28
N GLU A 137 0.15 23.23 -2.49
CA GLU A 137 1.52 23.72 -2.66
C GLU A 137 1.72 25.11 -2.03
N PRO A 138 0.89 26.13 -2.36
CA PRO A 138 1.00 27.43 -1.73
C PRO A 138 0.88 27.38 -0.19
N TYR A 139 0.05 26.47 0.32
CA TYR A 139 -0.13 26.24 1.73
C TYR A 139 1.15 25.67 2.39
N LEU A 140 1.76 24.65 1.80
CA LEU A 140 3.01 24.07 2.30
C LEU A 140 4.16 25.09 2.27
N ASP A 141 4.26 25.88 1.21
CA ASP A 141 5.25 26.91 1.06
C ASP A 141 5.07 28.03 2.11
N ALA A 142 3.83 28.50 2.30
CA ALA A 142 3.52 29.52 3.31
C ALA A 142 3.86 29.07 4.74
N LEU A 143 3.64 27.80 5.04
CA LEU A 143 3.93 27.19 6.34
C LEU A 143 5.41 26.77 6.51
N ALA A 144 6.23 26.90 5.48
CA ALA A 144 7.60 26.39 5.41
C ALA A 144 7.69 24.88 5.75
N LEU A 145 6.67 24.10 5.39
CA LEU A 145 6.62 22.66 5.63
C LEU A 145 7.19 21.87 4.43
N PRO A 146 7.91 20.79 4.70
CA PRO A 146 8.32 19.89 3.62
C PRO A 146 7.10 19.19 3.01
N SER A 147 7.12 18.97 1.69
CA SER A 147 6.03 18.29 0.96
C SER A 147 5.62 16.94 1.56
N LYS A 148 6.58 16.25 2.20
CA LYS A 148 6.32 15.00 2.93
C LYS A 148 5.31 15.13 4.07
N ALA A 149 5.09 16.34 4.61
CA ALA A 149 4.13 16.54 5.69
C ALA A 149 2.69 16.12 5.29
N ILE A 150 2.33 16.29 4.03
CA ILE A 150 1.04 15.86 3.46
C ILE A 150 1.19 14.64 2.55
N TYR A 151 2.20 14.62 1.67
CA TYR A 151 2.33 13.58 0.63
C TYR A 151 2.67 12.18 1.17
N SER A 152 3.19 12.08 2.40
CA SER A 152 3.43 10.80 3.07
C SER A 152 2.22 10.25 3.83
N LEU A 153 1.13 11.00 3.92
CA LEU A 153 -0.08 10.56 4.61
C LEU A 153 -0.78 9.45 3.81
N PRO A 154 -1.30 8.41 4.49
CA PRO A 154 -2.10 7.37 3.82
C PRO A 154 -3.29 7.95 3.06
N GLN A 155 -3.94 8.97 3.61
CA GLN A 155 -5.09 9.66 3.05
C GLN A 155 -4.77 10.44 1.76
N TYR A 156 -3.50 10.78 1.53
CA TYR A 156 -3.08 11.44 0.31
C TYR A 156 -3.29 10.56 -0.94
N GLU A 157 -3.19 9.24 -0.80
CA GLU A 157 -3.53 8.33 -1.89
C GLU A 157 -5.02 8.37 -2.24
N ASP A 158 -5.90 8.46 -1.25
CA ASP A 158 -7.34 8.63 -1.47
C ASP A 158 -7.64 9.96 -2.17
N PHE A 159 -6.96 11.04 -1.77
CA PHE A 159 -7.04 12.32 -2.46
C PHE A 159 -6.65 12.21 -3.94
N LEU A 160 -5.53 11.56 -4.26
CA LEU A 160 -5.10 11.34 -5.63
C LEU A 160 -6.10 10.49 -6.45
N LYS A 161 -6.75 9.50 -5.82
CA LYS A 161 -7.80 8.71 -6.47
C LYS A 161 -9.03 9.56 -6.84
N LEU A 162 -9.45 10.47 -5.96
CA LEU A 162 -10.54 11.41 -6.27
C LEU A 162 -10.12 12.39 -7.38
N LEU A 163 -8.91 12.90 -7.27
CA LEU A 163 -8.37 13.89 -8.18
C LEU A 163 -8.27 13.36 -9.63
N VAL A 164 -7.82 12.10 -9.80
CA VAL A 164 -7.72 11.52 -11.15
C VAL A 164 -9.07 11.46 -11.84
N PHE A 165 -10.14 11.07 -11.15
CA PHE A 165 -11.47 11.04 -11.74
C PHE A 165 -11.97 12.44 -12.12
N ARG A 166 -11.73 13.44 -11.26
CA ARG A 166 -12.12 14.83 -11.55
C ARG A 166 -11.42 15.36 -12.79
N TYR A 167 -10.10 15.16 -12.89
CA TYR A 167 -9.32 15.60 -14.05
C TYR A 167 -9.65 14.82 -15.33
N MET A 168 -9.92 13.52 -15.24
CA MET A 168 -10.37 12.71 -16.38
C MET A 168 -11.70 13.20 -16.94
N LYS A 169 -12.63 13.65 -16.08
CA LYS A 169 -13.86 14.33 -16.52
C LYS A 169 -13.61 15.63 -17.28
N MET A 170 -12.43 16.23 -17.13
CA MET A 170 -12.00 17.44 -17.83
C MET A 170 -11.09 17.14 -19.04
N GLY A 171 -10.88 15.87 -19.41
CA GLY A 171 -9.98 15.46 -20.48
C GLY A 171 -8.49 15.66 -20.17
N ARG A 172 -8.11 15.75 -18.91
CA ARG A 172 -6.74 15.98 -18.43
C ARG A 172 -6.33 14.91 -17.41
N LEU A 173 -5.06 14.89 -17.06
CA LEU A 173 -4.53 14.09 -15.94
C LEU A 173 -3.77 15.04 -14.99
N PRO A 174 -3.88 14.88 -13.67
CA PRO A 174 -3.20 15.74 -12.72
C PRO A 174 -1.69 15.55 -12.79
N SER A 175 -0.92 16.64 -12.75
CA SER A 175 0.56 16.61 -12.77
C SER A 175 1.14 15.94 -11.51
N ARG A 176 0.49 16.11 -10.36
CA ARG A 176 0.91 15.48 -9.08
C ARG A 176 0.99 13.95 -9.13
N MET A 177 0.38 13.33 -10.12
CA MET A 177 0.41 11.88 -10.30
C MET A 177 1.64 11.35 -11.02
N ASP A 178 2.60 12.17 -11.39
CA ASP A 178 3.79 11.70 -12.10
C ASP A 178 4.55 10.64 -11.30
N SER A 179 4.57 10.73 -9.97
CA SER A 179 5.12 9.71 -9.08
C SER A 179 4.32 8.39 -9.09
N LYS A 180 3.00 8.44 -9.29
CA LYS A 180 2.11 7.26 -9.38
C LYS A 180 2.02 6.70 -10.80
N ARG A 181 2.43 7.45 -11.82
CA ARG A 181 2.49 6.97 -13.19
C ARG A 181 3.65 6.02 -13.43
N GLY A 182 4.61 5.94 -12.50
CA GLY A 182 5.70 4.98 -12.47
C GLY A 182 6.33 4.77 -13.82
N SER A 183 7.40 5.46 -14.10
CA SER A 183 8.19 5.32 -15.33
C SER A 183 9.05 4.05 -15.32
N GLY A 184 8.48 2.90 -14.96
CA GLY A 184 9.12 1.64 -15.35
C GLY A 184 9.33 1.68 -16.87
N ALA A 185 10.40 1.07 -17.38
CA ALA A 185 10.68 0.99 -18.81
C ALA A 185 9.57 0.19 -19.55
N LEU A 186 8.35 0.77 -19.59
CA LEU A 186 7.22 0.19 -20.30
C LEU A 186 7.28 0.65 -21.76
N ASN A 187 7.19 -0.30 -22.65
CA ASN A 187 7.07 -0.02 -24.09
C ASN A 187 5.61 0.32 -24.41
N LEU A 188 5.24 1.59 -24.18
CA LEU A 188 3.90 2.09 -24.43
C LEU A 188 3.62 2.19 -25.92
N GLN A 189 2.37 1.98 -26.32
CA GLN A 189 1.92 2.19 -27.68
C GLN A 189 1.82 3.69 -27.99
N ARG A 190 1.77 4.01 -29.27
CA ARG A 190 1.51 5.38 -29.72
C ARG A 190 0.17 5.89 -29.14
N ASN A 191 0.18 7.08 -28.56
CA ASN A 191 -0.97 7.69 -27.88
C ASN A 191 -1.53 6.84 -26.70
N GLU A 192 -0.69 6.07 -26.03
CA GLU A 192 -1.03 5.37 -24.82
C GLU A 192 -0.47 6.14 -23.62
N GLU A 193 -1.31 6.43 -22.64
CA GLU A 193 -0.96 7.20 -21.45
C GLU A 193 -1.11 6.35 -20.20
N VAL A 194 -0.18 6.50 -19.28
CA VAL A 194 -0.26 5.86 -17.97
C VAL A 194 -1.26 6.62 -17.11
N LEU A 195 -2.25 5.92 -16.58
CA LEU A 195 -3.26 6.45 -15.68
C LEU A 195 -2.88 6.25 -14.21
N TRP A 196 -2.40 5.05 -13.87
CA TRP A 196 -2.06 4.69 -12.49
C TRP A 196 -1.09 3.51 -12.42
N SER A 197 -0.32 3.43 -11.32
CA SER A 197 0.51 2.27 -11.02
C SER A 197 0.31 1.78 -9.58
N PHE A 198 0.30 0.46 -9.42
CA PHE A 198 0.21 -0.23 -8.14
C PHE A 198 1.51 -1.02 -7.94
N PRO A 199 2.36 -0.62 -7.01
CA PRO A 199 3.57 -1.38 -6.68
C PRO A 199 3.23 -2.59 -5.81
N ASN A 200 4.15 -3.57 -5.75
CA ASN A 200 4.09 -4.72 -4.86
C ASN A 200 2.84 -5.61 -5.03
N VAL A 201 2.32 -5.71 -6.25
CA VAL A 201 1.17 -6.56 -6.57
C VAL A 201 1.63 -8.00 -6.80
N GLU A 202 0.97 -8.95 -6.13
CA GLU A 202 1.16 -10.38 -6.34
C GLU A 202 0.31 -10.86 -7.54
N TYR A 203 0.96 -11.52 -8.47
CA TYR A 203 0.34 -12.13 -9.63
C TYR A 203 0.19 -13.63 -9.42
N SER A 204 -1.01 -14.17 -9.64
CA SER A 204 -1.34 -15.58 -9.49
C SER A 204 -2.13 -16.10 -10.69
N GLU A 205 -1.91 -17.37 -11.03
CA GLU A 205 -2.70 -18.10 -12.03
C GLU A 205 -3.31 -19.37 -11.44
N GLU A 206 -4.41 -19.82 -12.01
CA GLU A 206 -4.94 -21.16 -11.72
C GLU A 206 -4.10 -22.24 -12.40
N ARG A 207 -3.64 -23.17 -11.61
CA ARG A 207 -2.97 -24.40 -12.08
C ARG A 207 -3.72 -25.62 -11.62
N ILE A 208 -3.81 -26.60 -12.52
CA ILE A 208 -4.36 -27.91 -12.18
C ILE A 208 -3.22 -28.74 -11.62
N GLU A 209 -3.25 -29.00 -10.33
CA GLU A 209 -2.36 -29.96 -9.68
C GLU A 209 -3.03 -31.34 -9.73
N ARG A 210 -2.29 -32.31 -10.23
CA ARG A 210 -2.76 -33.69 -10.32
C ARG A 210 -2.02 -34.51 -9.28
N GLU A 211 -2.77 -35.00 -8.30
CA GLU A 211 -2.26 -35.95 -7.31
C GLU A 211 -2.64 -37.36 -7.74
N TYR A 212 -1.65 -38.24 -7.83
CA TYR A 212 -1.87 -39.64 -8.10
C TYR A 212 -1.93 -40.41 -6.77
N HIS A 213 -3.12 -40.86 -6.41
CA HIS A 213 -3.29 -41.76 -5.28
C HIS A 213 -3.23 -43.22 -5.79
N SER A 214 -2.07 -43.86 -5.57
CA SER A 214 -1.92 -45.28 -5.87
C SER A 214 -2.49 -46.09 -4.71
N GLY A 215 -3.58 -46.80 -4.97
CA GLY A 215 -4.06 -47.85 -4.07
C GLY A 215 -3.39 -49.18 -4.43
N HIS A 216 -2.38 -49.57 -3.69
CA HIS A 216 -1.82 -50.90 -3.80
C HIS A 216 -2.55 -51.82 -2.83
N ARG A 217 -3.34 -52.75 -3.37
CA ARG A 217 -3.82 -53.93 -2.65
C ARG A 217 -3.21 -55.14 -3.31
N GLY A 218 -2.12 -55.66 -2.74
CA GLY A 218 -1.47 -56.87 -3.21
C GLY A 218 -1.09 -57.74 -2.04
N GLN A 219 -1.33 -59.04 -2.19
CA GLN A 219 -0.77 -60.08 -1.31
C GLN A 219 0.26 -60.84 -2.07
N SER A 220 1.42 -61.02 -1.44
CA SER A 220 2.45 -61.93 -1.98
C SER A 220 2.57 -63.14 -1.09
N VAL A 221 2.40 -64.32 -1.68
CA VAL A 221 2.50 -65.62 -1.00
C VAL A 221 3.73 -66.35 -1.56
N ARG A 222 4.64 -66.72 -0.67
CA ARG A 222 5.79 -67.52 -1.01
C ARG A 222 5.39 -68.99 -1.02
N ILE A 223 5.41 -69.62 -2.21
CA ILE A 223 4.98 -71.02 -2.38
C ILE A 223 6.16 -71.98 -2.21
N ALA A 224 7.38 -71.62 -2.61
CA ALA A 224 8.60 -72.43 -2.47
C ALA A 224 9.87 -71.52 -2.42
N LYS A 225 11.02 -72.10 -2.11
CA LYS A 225 12.29 -71.38 -2.09
C LYS A 225 12.60 -70.83 -3.48
N GLY A 226 12.45 -69.51 -3.67
CA GLY A 226 12.65 -68.84 -4.96
C GLY A 226 11.39 -68.58 -5.79
N LEU A 227 10.20 -69.03 -5.35
CA LEU A 227 8.92 -68.82 -6.06
C LEU A 227 7.96 -68.02 -5.17
N THR A 228 7.64 -66.79 -5.58
CA THR A 228 6.68 -65.94 -4.93
C THR A 228 5.56 -65.58 -5.91
N LEU A 229 4.34 -65.87 -5.55
CA LEU A 229 3.15 -65.47 -6.32
C LEU A 229 2.69 -64.08 -5.81
N HIS A 230 2.60 -63.15 -6.76
CA HIS A 230 2.05 -61.83 -6.47
C HIS A 230 0.68 -61.73 -7.08
N SER A 231 -0.33 -61.58 -6.22
CA SER A 231 -1.68 -61.23 -6.63
C SER A 231 -2.03 -59.85 -6.12
N GLY A 232 -2.24 -58.91 -7.03
CA GLY A 232 -2.55 -57.53 -6.66
C GLY A 232 -3.23 -56.81 -7.80
N SER A 233 -4.14 -55.95 -7.44
CA SER A 233 -4.76 -54.97 -8.34
C SER A 233 -4.30 -53.61 -7.92
N SER A 234 -3.66 -52.85 -8.80
CA SER A 234 -3.35 -51.46 -8.59
C SER A 234 -4.37 -50.59 -9.35
N ARG A 235 -5.28 -49.96 -8.65
CA ARG A 235 -6.16 -48.92 -9.21
C ARG A 235 -5.66 -47.56 -8.70
N GLY A 236 -4.91 -46.84 -9.52
CA GLY A 236 -4.59 -45.47 -9.26
C GLY A 236 -5.76 -44.54 -9.60
N LYS A 237 -6.07 -43.61 -8.73
CA LYS A 237 -7.02 -42.52 -8.99
C LYS A 237 -6.26 -41.21 -9.10
N VAL A 238 -6.42 -40.51 -10.24
CA VAL A 238 -5.90 -39.17 -10.41
C VAL A 238 -6.92 -38.18 -9.85
N ILE A 239 -6.56 -37.45 -8.82
CA ILE A 239 -7.38 -36.34 -8.28
C ILE A 239 -6.77 -35.05 -8.84
N SER A 240 -7.56 -34.31 -9.61
CA SER A 240 -7.18 -33.02 -10.13
C SER A 240 -7.79 -31.94 -9.25
N LYS A 241 -6.93 -31.06 -8.67
CA LYS A 241 -7.34 -29.88 -7.91
C LYS A 241 -6.90 -28.63 -8.63
N THR A 242 -7.79 -27.65 -8.77
CA THR A 242 -7.41 -26.32 -9.24
C THR A 242 -6.89 -25.51 -8.06
N VAL A 243 -5.64 -25.08 -8.13
CA VAL A 243 -4.99 -24.31 -7.07
C VAL A 243 -4.53 -22.97 -7.66
N LYS A 244 -4.79 -21.88 -6.91
CA LYS A 244 -4.21 -20.57 -7.21
C LYS A 244 -2.76 -20.57 -6.78
N LYS A 245 -1.84 -20.39 -7.72
CA LYS A 245 -0.39 -20.38 -7.45
C LYS A 245 0.17 -18.98 -7.66
N PRO A 246 0.76 -18.35 -6.62
CA PRO A 246 1.49 -17.11 -6.79
C PRO A 246 2.72 -17.37 -7.64
N LEU A 247 2.95 -16.52 -8.65
CA LEU A 247 4.02 -16.69 -9.64
C LEU A 247 5.06 -15.60 -9.56
N ALA A 248 4.66 -14.36 -9.26
CA ALA A 248 5.56 -13.23 -9.22
C ALA A 248 4.94 -12.07 -8.42
N THR A 249 5.81 -11.25 -7.82
CA THR A 249 5.44 -9.94 -7.27
C THR A 249 6.05 -8.87 -8.16
N GLY A 250 5.28 -7.82 -8.48
CA GLY A 250 5.72 -6.78 -9.38
C GLY A 250 4.83 -5.53 -9.30
N THR A 251 4.88 -4.74 -10.35
CA THR A 251 4.07 -3.52 -10.49
C THR A 251 2.99 -3.72 -11.55
N VAL A 252 1.77 -3.36 -11.20
CA VAL A 252 0.66 -3.22 -12.15
C VAL A 252 0.61 -1.78 -12.62
N VAL A 253 0.52 -1.58 -13.93
CA VAL A 253 0.35 -0.26 -14.54
C VAL A 253 -0.90 -0.28 -15.42
N VAL A 254 -1.78 0.67 -15.16
CA VAL A 254 -3.01 0.87 -15.93
C VAL A 254 -2.80 2.04 -16.87
N THR A 255 -3.08 1.80 -18.14
CA THR A 255 -2.97 2.82 -19.19
C THR A 255 -4.32 3.06 -19.86
N THR A 256 -4.38 4.00 -20.79
CA THR A 256 -5.59 4.25 -21.60
C THR A 256 -5.94 3.11 -22.54
N LYS A 257 -5.01 2.17 -22.83
CA LYS A 257 -5.23 1.08 -23.80
C LYS A 257 -5.06 -0.31 -23.22
N SER A 258 -4.27 -0.45 -22.18
CA SER A 258 -3.85 -1.75 -21.71
C SER A 258 -3.62 -1.78 -20.19
N PHE A 259 -3.68 -2.97 -19.65
CA PHE A 259 -3.27 -3.31 -18.32
C PHE A 259 -1.91 -4.02 -18.41
N TYR A 260 -0.91 -3.53 -17.71
CA TYR A 260 0.43 -4.11 -17.67
C TYR A 260 0.73 -4.68 -16.30
N PHE A 261 1.39 -5.81 -16.27
CA PHE A 261 2.06 -6.31 -15.08
C PHE A 261 3.53 -6.53 -15.40
N GLN A 262 4.42 -6.01 -14.58
CA GLN A 262 5.86 -6.14 -14.74
C GLN A 262 6.52 -6.57 -13.43
N SER A 263 7.30 -7.63 -13.50
CA SER A 263 8.17 -8.13 -12.43
C SER A 263 9.54 -8.48 -12.98
N ALA A 264 10.47 -8.86 -12.12
CA ALA A 264 11.79 -9.33 -12.54
C ALA A 264 11.75 -10.60 -13.43
N THR A 265 10.72 -11.43 -13.26
CA THR A 265 10.60 -12.73 -13.92
C THR A 265 9.49 -12.81 -14.95
N LYS A 266 8.54 -11.87 -14.94
CA LYS A 266 7.36 -11.93 -15.81
C LYS A 266 6.87 -10.53 -16.19
N ALA A 267 6.62 -10.34 -17.47
CA ALA A 267 5.96 -9.17 -18.02
C ALA A 267 4.72 -9.60 -18.81
N ILE A 268 3.60 -8.94 -18.57
CA ILE A 268 2.30 -9.23 -19.21
C ILE A 268 1.69 -7.91 -19.65
N ARG A 269 1.15 -7.91 -20.86
CA ARG A 269 0.29 -6.85 -21.37
C ARG A 269 -1.07 -7.42 -21.76
N ILE A 270 -2.13 -6.82 -21.28
CA ILE A 270 -3.51 -7.21 -21.55
C ILE A 270 -4.23 -5.98 -22.09
N PRO A 271 -4.51 -5.89 -23.40
CA PRO A 271 -5.33 -4.83 -23.96
C PRO A 271 -6.73 -4.83 -23.36
N HIS A 272 -7.30 -3.67 -23.04
CA HIS A 272 -8.64 -3.58 -22.45
C HIS A 272 -9.72 -4.22 -23.32
N GLU A 273 -9.58 -4.13 -24.64
CA GLU A 273 -10.47 -4.76 -25.62
C GLU A 273 -10.51 -6.30 -25.55
N LYS A 274 -9.46 -6.92 -24.96
CA LYS A 274 -9.36 -8.38 -24.76
C LYS A 274 -9.78 -8.83 -23.36
N VAL A 275 -10.35 -7.94 -22.57
CA VAL A 275 -10.83 -8.23 -21.23
C VAL A 275 -12.35 -8.27 -21.24
N ILE A 276 -12.93 -9.40 -20.82
CA ILE A 276 -14.37 -9.56 -20.66
C ILE A 276 -14.84 -8.85 -19.39
N SER A 277 -14.09 -9.00 -18.30
CA SER A 277 -14.47 -8.38 -17.03
C SER A 277 -13.27 -8.15 -16.10
N TYR A 278 -13.37 -7.08 -15.35
CA TYR A 278 -12.56 -6.77 -14.17
C TYR A 278 -13.43 -7.01 -12.93
N ALA A 279 -13.17 -8.08 -12.19
CA ALA A 279 -13.95 -8.46 -11.03
C ALA A 279 -13.17 -8.18 -9.73
N PRO A 280 -13.45 -7.07 -9.02
CA PRO A 280 -12.79 -6.75 -7.77
C PRO A 280 -13.23 -7.71 -6.66
N GLN A 281 -12.28 -8.11 -5.79
CA GLN A 281 -12.49 -8.97 -4.63
C GLN A 281 -11.66 -8.44 -3.44
N GLY A 282 -12.18 -7.45 -2.72
CA GLY A 282 -11.44 -6.81 -1.65
C GLY A 282 -10.13 -6.15 -2.13
N ASP A 283 -8.98 -6.61 -1.61
CA ASP A 283 -7.63 -6.18 -1.98
C ASP A 283 -7.10 -6.85 -3.26
N SER A 284 -7.97 -7.47 -4.03
CA SER A 284 -7.61 -8.28 -5.19
C SER A 284 -8.47 -7.95 -6.39
N LEU A 285 -7.95 -8.22 -7.58
CA LEU A 285 -8.64 -8.10 -8.85
C LEU A 285 -8.52 -9.41 -9.63
N VAL A 286 -9.63 -9.88 -10.17
CA VAL A 286 -9.67 -10.99 -11.13
C VAL A 286 -9.89 -10.41 -12.52
N VAL A 287 -8.99 -10.71 -13.44
CA VAL A 287 -9.08 -10.31 -14.83
C VAL A 287 -9.47 -11.51 -15.68
N ASN A 288 -10.66 -11.46 -16.27
CA ASN A 288 -11.17 -12.48 -17.19
C ASN A 288 -10.91 -12.01 -18.62
N LYS A 289 -10.10 -12.76 -19.34
CA LYS A 289 -9.75 -12.45 -20.73
C LYS A 289 -10.69 -13.13 -21.71
N ASP A 290 -10.84 -12.54 -22.87
CA ASP A 290 -11.47 -13.20 -24.02
C ASP A 290 -10.58 -14.30 -24.59
N GLY A 291 -11.17 -15.41 -25.05
CA GLY A 291 -10.47 -16.53 -25.66
C GLY A 291 -11.24 -17.85 -25.55
N THR A 292 -10.78 -18.87 -26.26
CA THR A 292 -11.41 -20.19 -26.36
C THR A 292 -11.32 -21.02 -25.06
N SER A 293 -10.38 -20.70 -24.15
CA SER A 293 -10.24 -21.36 -22.84
C SER A 293 -9.45 -20.44 -21.88
N PRO A 294 -9.98 -19.26 -21.59
CA PRO A 294 -9.26 -18.25 -20.83
C PRO A 294 -9.20 -18.68 -19.36
N LYS A 295 -7.99 -18.69 -18.82
CA LYS A 295 -7.78 -18.82 -17.38
C LYS A 295 -7.88 -17.44 -16.74
N PRO A 296 -8.62 -17.30 -15.64
CA PRO A 296 -8.65 -16.07 -14.88
C PRO A 296 -7.26 -15.76 -14.32
N ILE A 297 -6.93 -14.47 -14.30
CA ILE A 297 -5.70 -13.97 -13.73
C ILE A 297 -6.04 -13.22 -12.45
N TYR A 298 -5.27 -13.48 -11.41
CA TYR A 298 -5.47 -12.91 -10.08
C TYR A 298 -4.34 -11.94 -9.75
N PHE A 299 -4.70 -10.74 -9.32
CA PHE A 299 -3.79 -9.72 -8.81
C PHE A 299 -4.20 -9.37 -7.39
N ARG A 300 -3.28 -9.47 -6.44
CA ARG A 300 -3.51 -9.17 -5.03
C ARG A 300 -2.60 -8.04 -4.57
N GLY A 301 -3.09 -7.21 -3.64
CA GLY A 301 -2.36 -6.04 -3.13
C GLY A 301 -2.63 -4.78 -3.95
N LEU A 302 -3.83 -4.68 -4.55
CA LEU A 302 -4.28 -3.47 -5.25
C LEU A 302 -5.76 -3.21 -4.95
N ASP A 303 -6.16 -1.95 -5.06
CA ASP A 303 -7.57 -1.55 -4.97
C ASP A 303 -8.29 -1.89 -6.29
N GLY A 304 -8.94 -3.06 -6.31
CA GLY A 304 -9.63 -3.57 -7.49
C GLY A 304 -10.85 -2.74 -7.89
N TYR A 305 -11.55 -2.14 -6.93
CA TYR A 305 -12.71 -1.28 -7.21
C TYR A 305 -12.28 0.01 -7.89
N PHE A 306 -11.29 0.68 -7.32
CA PHE A 306 -10.72 1.89 -7.92
C PHE A 306 -10.18 1.61 -9.33
N LEU A 307 -9.48 0.49 -9.52
CA LEU A 307 -8.93 0.13 -10.83
C LEU A 307 -10.03 -0.10 -11.86
N ARG A 308 -11.09 -0.84 -11.51
CA ARG A 308 -12.24 -1.08 -12.39
C ARG A 308 -12.88 0.25 -12.80
N ASP A 309 -13.14 1.10 -11.82
CA ASP A 309 -13.79 2.39 -12.05
C ASP A 309 -12.89 3.31 -12.89
N LEU A 310 -11.58 3.29 -12.66
CA LEU A 310 -10.61 4.02 -13.47
C LEU A 310 -10.68 3.63 -14.95
N ILE A 311 -10.72 2.31 -15.24
CA ILE A 311 -10.83 1.82 -16.62
C ILE A 311 -12.16 2.19 -17.25
N GLN A 312 -13.26 2.16 -16.49
CA GLN A 312 -14.58 2.57 -16.97
C GLN A 312 -14.63 4.05 -17.38
N HIS A 313 -13.82 4.91 -16.78
CA HIS A 313 -13.74 6.32 -17.13
C HIS A 313 -12.86 6.62 -18.35
N VAL A 314 -12.07 5.66 -18.84
CA VAL A 314 -11.15 5.84 -19.97
C VAL A 314 -11.86 6.32 -21.25
N PRO A 315 -12.98 5.70 -21.70
CA PRO A 315 -13.64 6.15 -22.94
C PRO A 315 -14.10 7.62 -22.87
N GLY A 316 -14.68 8.03 -21.74
CA GLY A 316 -15.10 9.40 -21.51
C GLY A 316 -13.92 10.38 -21.44
N TYR A 317 -12.80 9.96 -20.85
CA TYR A 317 -11.57 10.74 -20.82
C TYR A 317 -11.03 10.98 -22.24
N LEU A 318 -10.91 9.94 -23.07
CA LEU A 318 -10.38 10.04 -24.43
C LEU A 318 -11.27 10.92 -25.31
N ALA A 319 -12.60 10.76 -25.23
CA ALA A 319 -13.54 11.58 -25.96
C ALA A 319 -13.40 13.09 -25.65
N ARG A 320 -13.22 13.43 -24.36
CA ARG A 320 -13.04 14.84 -23.94
C ARG A 320 -11.67 15.40 -24.31
N LYS A 321 -10.64 14.56 -24.31
CA LYS A 321 -9.29 14.94 -24.70
C LYS A 321 -9.22 15.30 -26.19
N GLU A 322 -9.93 14.56 -27.04
CA GLU A 322 -9.98 14.79 -28.49
C GLU A 322 -10.85 16.00 -28.85
N CYS A 323 -11.83 16.36 -28.01
CA CYS A 323 -12.73 17.48 -28.27
C CYS A 323 -12.85 18.43 -27.06
N PRO A 324 -11.79 19.18 -26.72
CA PRO A 324 -11.76 20.02 -25.52
C PRO A 324 -12.72 21.20 -25.53
N LEU A 325 -13.26 21.58 -26.71
CA LEU A 325 -14.14 22.74 -26.88
C LEU A 325 -15.64 22.41 -26.87
N ALA A 326 -16.04 21.15 -26.77
CA ALA A 326 -17.44 20.74 -26.88
C ALA A 326 -18.24 20.78 -25.54
N LEU A 327 -17.63 21.16 -24.43
CA LEU A 327 -18.30 21.13 -23.11
C LEU A 327 -18.10 22.45 -22.37
N SER A 328 -18.94 23.45 -22.72
CA SER A 328 -19.39 24.44 -21.73
C SER A 328 -19.97 23.69 -20.51
N PRO A 329 -19.82 24.17 -19.28
CA PRO A 329 -20.46 23.52 -18.14
C PRO A 329 -21.97 23.54 -18.38
N GLU A 330 -22.52 22.39 -18.73
CA GLU A 330 -23.95 22.19 -18.62
C GLU A 330 -24.26 22.35 -17.13
N THR A 331 -24.99 23.38 -16.82
CA THR A 331 -25.73 23.55 -15.60
C THR A 331 -26.46 22.22 -15.35
N GLU A 332 -26.02 21.45 -14.37
CA GLU A 332 -26.83 20.39 -13.80
C GLU A 332 -28.09 21.05 -13.29
N GLN A 333 -29.12 21.07 -14.10
CA GLN A 333 -30.48 21.30 -13.63
C GLN A 333 -30.89 20.02 -12.94
N ASP A 334 -30.96 20.10 -11.62
CA ASP A 334 -31.62 19.13 -10.75
C ASP A 334 -33.08 18.99 -11.25
N ASP A 335 -33.43 17.78 -11.66
CA ASP A 335 -34.81 17.26 -11.68
C ASP A 335 -34.98 16.18 -10.58
#